data_998f85fc87e5901435a85781ab340719
#
_entry.id   998f85fc87e5901435a85781ab340719
#
_cell.length_a   1.000
_cell.length_b   1.000
_cell.length_c   1.000
_cell.angle_alpha   90.00
_cell.angle_beta   90.00
_cell.angle_gamma   90.00
#
_symmetry.space_group_name_H-M   'P 1'
#
loop_
_entity.id
_entity.type
_entity.pdbx_description
1 polymer ?
#
loop_
_entity_poly.entity_id
_entity_poly.type
_entity_poly.pdbx_seq_one_letter_code
_entity_poly.pdbx_strand_id
1 'polypeptide(L)'
;NIREEFANNASGLLRFGLVENATEEDWKQCGQLKDAFLPAYTYRPNMSAQAALASQVRSENALNSFKLGMIGSTDNHKARAGAGYKEFARKSMGDSWGAKDNLTWILPPERGASFYSTGGLVAVHSDNLERNAIYNSLYKREVYATSGERMLLWFNLIKGNEEVPMGSETSLASNPSFEVRAVGSYKQLPGCPDYVQESMPKEEIERLCLNECYNPSNERNLIDRIEVVKINPTIYLDDLSNAIQDPWKVFVCNDGGQGCSITFADDEFSQDGKDAVYYVRAIQVESDAVGGDPLRC
;
A
#
# COMPACT_ATOMS: atom_id res chain seq x y z
N ASN A 1 17.73 21.19 -12.65
CA ASN A 1 16.27 20.94 -12.66
C ASN A 1 15.57 22.01 -11.81
N ILE A 2 14.50 22.66 -12.35
CA ILE A 2 13.78 23.76 -11.66
C ILE A 2 13.26 23.31 -10.29
N ARG A 3 12.77 22.10 -10.16
CA ARG A 3 12.29 21.57 -8.88
C ARG A 3 13.38 21.38 -7.86
N GLU A 4 14.49 20.82 -8.29
CA GLU A 4 15.64 20.60 -7.43
C GLU A 4 16.20 21.94 -6.96
N GLU A 5 16.33 22.90 -7.87
CA GLU A 5 16.72 24.25 -7.54
C GLU A 5 15.74 24.90 -6.55
N PHE A 6 14.44 24.75 -6.78
CA PHE A 6 13.41 25.24 -5.86
C PHE A 6 13.49 24.55 -4.50
N ALA A 7 13.59 23.22 -4.47
CA ALA A 7 13.69 22.45 -3.23
C ALA A 7 14.92 22.84 -2.40
N ASN A 8 16.06 23.07 -3.07
CA ASN A 8 17.30 23.42 -2.41
C ASN A 8 17.40 24.90 -2.00
N ASN A 9 16.76 25.80 -2.75
CA ASN A 9 16.85 27.25 -2.52
C ASN A 9 15.64 27.82 -1.75
N ALA A 10 14.53 27.10 -1.68
CA ALA A 10 13.38 27.54 -0.92
C ALA A 10 13.69 27.56 0.59
N SER A 11 13.20 28.57 1.29
CA SER A 11 13.40 28.75 2.72
C SER A 11 12.08 28.87 3.48
N GLY A 12 12.12 28.61 4.77
CA GLY A 12 10.97 28.80 5.64
C GLY A 12 9.76 27.97 5.22
N LEU A 13 8.63 28.63 5.08
CA LEU A 13 7.34 27.98 4.80
C LEU A 13 7.31 27.22 3.46
N LEU A 14 8.05 27.71 2.46
CA LEU A 14 8.11 27.09 1.14
C LEU A 14 8.84 25.76 1.12
N ARG A 15 9.68 25.50 2.11
CA ARG A 15 10.38 24.20 2.28
C ARG A 15 9.62 23.24 3.16
N PHE A 16 8.46 23.62 3.64
CA PHE A 16 7.66 22.74 4.47
C PHE A 16 7.27 21.47 3.71
N GLY A 17 7.65 20.33 4.28
CA GLY A 17 7.42 19.03 3.65
C GLY A 17 8.51 18.59 2.65
N LEU A 18 9.50 19.40 2.32
CA LEU A 18 10.59 19.03 1.44
C LEU A 18 11.80 18.52 2.23
N VAL A 19 12.54 17.59 1.65
CA VAL A 19 13.79 17.08 2.21
C VAL A 19 14.90 18.03 1.87
N GLU A 20 15.72 18.39 2.87
CA GLU A 20 16.92 19.16 2.65
C GLU A 20 17.94 18.39 1.82
N ASN A 21 18.57 19.09 0.88
CA ASN A 21 19.62 18.54 0.02
C ASN A 21 19.16 17.34 -0.84
N ALA A 22 17.87 17.25 -1.15
CA ALA A 22 17.37 16.26 -2.08
C ALA A 22 17.99 16.45 -3.46
N THR A 23 18.42 15.36 -4.09
CA THR A 23 19.08 15.34 -5.38
C THR A 23 18.17 14.75 -6.46
N GLU A 24 18.59 14.86 -7.72
CA GLU A 24 17.86 14.25 -8.84
C GLU A 24 17.80 12.73 -8.70
N GLU A 25 18.82 12.09 -8.13
CA GLU A 25 18.86 10.66 -7.89
C GLU A 25 17.76 10.21 -6.94
N ASP A 26 17.45 11.02 -5.93
CA ASP A 26 16.37 10.73 -4.99
C ASP A 26 14.99 10.68 -5.68
N TRP A 27 14.85 11.33 -6.83
CA TRP A 27 13.60 11.39 -7.57
C TRP A 27 13.46 10.25 -8.58
N LYS A 28 14.55 9.69 -9.06
CA LYS A 28 14.57 8.67 -10.11
C LYS A 28 13.88 7.36 -9.70
N GLN A 29 13.76 7.11 -8.41
CA GLN A 29 13.19 5.89 -7.84
C GLN A 29 11.77 6.08 -7.28
N CYS A 30 11.11 7.18 -7.59
CA CYS A 30 9.80 7.52 -7.03
C CYS A 30 8.61 6.73 -7.61
N GLY A 31 8.85 5.67 -8.38
CA GLY A 31 7.75 4.88 -8.95
C GLY A 31 6.91 5.66 -9.94
N GLN A 32 5.61 5.54 -9.87
CA GLN A 32 4.66 6.15 -10.82
C GLN A 32 4.68 7.68 -10.87
N LEU A 33 5.14 8.31 -9.83
CA LEU A 33 5.22 9.77 -9.72
C LEU A 33 6.65 10.20 -9.39
N LYS A 34 7.62 9.68 -10.12
CA LYS A 34 9.05 9.86 -9.86
C LYS A 34 9.47 11.28 -9.60
N ASP A 35 8.77 12.23 -10.18
CA ASP A 35 9.06 13.65 -10.10
C ASP A 35 7.95 14.47 -9.43
N ALA A 36 6.89 13.87 -8.95
CA ALA A 36 5.80 14.57 -8.30
C ALA A 36 6.14 15.02 -6.88
N PHE A 37 6.93 14.22 -6.18
CA PHE A 37 7.45 14.54 -4.85
C PHE A 37 8.76 13.79 -4.60
N LEU A 38 9.52 14.28 -3.65
CA LEU A 38 10.77 13.65 -3.25
C LEU A 38 10.48 12.38 -2.45
N PRO A 39 11.24 11.28 -2.66
CA PRO A 39 11.01 10.01 -1.98
C PRO A 39 10.93 10.14 -0.46
N ALA A 40 11.76 11.00 0.10
CA ALA A 40 11.90 11.15 1.53
C ALA A 40 11.29 12.43 2.10
N TYR A 41 10.59 13.25 1.32
CA TYR A 41 10.23 14.58 1.75
C TYR A 41 9.27 14.63 2.95
N THR A 42 8.39 13.66 3.08
CA THR A 42 7.55 13.47 4.28
C THR A 42 7.91 12.25 5.09
N TYR A 43 8.84 11.44 4.57
CA TYR A 43 9.23 10.23 5.26
C TYR A 43 10.05 10.58 6.51
N ARG A 44 9.51 10.15 7.62
CA ARG A 44 10.20 10.23 8.90
C ARG A 44 10.27 8.82 9.48
N PRO A 45 11.44 8.18 9.51
CA PRO A 45 11.57 6.79 9.93
C PRO A 45 10.85 6.51 11.26
N ASN A 46 11.00 7.38 12.23
CA ASN A 46 10.36 7.23 13.54
C ASN A 46 8.87 7.63 13.57
N MET A 47 8.29 8.02 12.44
CA MET A 47 6.85 8.33 12.30
C MET A 47 6.14 7.40 11.33
N SER A 48 6.82 6.36 10.85
CA SER A 48 6.22 5.33 9.99
C SER A 48 5.37 4.37 10.81
N ALA A 49 4.47 3.66 10.14
CA ALA A 49 3.71 2.56 10.75
C ALA A 49 4.62 1.44 11.28
N GLN A 50 5.73 1.18 10.60
CA GLN A 50 6.76 0.23 11.08
C GLN A 50 7.37 0.69 12.40
N ALA A 51 7.71 1.97 12.52
CA ALA A 51 8.24 2.51 13.77
C ALA A 51 7.22 2.41 14.90
N ALA A 52 5.94 2.66 14.61
CA ALA A 52 4.88 2.45 15.60
C ALA A 52 4.78 0.99 16.04
N LEU A 53 4.83 0.04 15.12
CA LEU A 53 4.83 -1.40 15.42
C LEU A 53 6.09 -1.84 16.17
N ALA A 54 7.23 -1.20 15.90
CA ALA A 54 8.50 -1.48 16.58
C ALA A 54 8.57 -0.88 17.99
N SER A 55 7.71 0.08 18.32
CA SER A 55 7.75 0.78 19.60
C SER A 55 6.96 0.04 20.66
N GLN A 56 7.57 -0.09 21.86
CA GLN A 56 6.90 -0.55 23.06
C GLN A 56 6.83 0.55 24.10
N VAL A 57 5.70 0.64 24.76
CA VAL A 57 5.49 1.56 25.89
C VAL A 57 5.47 0.77 27.18
N ARG A 58 6.31 1.16 28.13
CA ARG A 58 6.32 0.56 29.45
C ARG A 58 5.18 1.15 30.29
N SER A 59 4.29 0.31 30.76
CA SER A 59 3.38 0.62 31.87
C SER A 59 3.91 0.02 33.16
N GLU A 60 3.26 0.31 34.29
CA GLU A 60 3.72 -0.12 35.62
C GLU A 60 4.01 -1.63 35.70
N ASN A 61 3.28 -2.47 34.99
CA ASN A 61 3.37 -3.92 35.09
C ASN A 61 3.53 -4.65 33.75
N ALA A 62 3.65 -3.96 32.60
CA ALA A 62 3.72 -4.60 31.30
C ALA A 62 4.42 -3.75 30.24
N LEU A 63 4.94 -4.41 29.23
CA LEU A 63 5.31 -3.80 27.96
C LEU A 63 4.13 -3.91 27.01
N ASN A 64 3.70 -2.79 26.47
CA ASN A 64 2.59 -2.72 25.51
C ASN A 64 3.11 -2.34 24.13
N SER A 65 2.81 -3.14 23.14
CA SER A 65 3.10 -2.88 21.73
C SER A 65 1.87 -2.31 21.04
N PHE A 66 2.09 -1.48 20.01
CA PHE A 66 1.01 -1.05 19.15
C PHE A 66 0.56 -2.21 18.25
N LYS A 67 -0.75 -2.29 18.03
CA LYS A 67 -1.40 -3.37 17.29
C LYS A 67 -2.23 -2.76 16.18
N LEU A 68 -1.59 -2.55 15.05
CA LEU A 68 -2.16 -1.84 13.90
C LEU A 68 -2.62 -2.82 12.83
N GLY A 69 -3.80 -2.55 12.26
CA GLY A 69 -4.21 -3.08 10.95
C GLY A 69 -3.87 -2.05 9.88
N MET A 70 -3.32 -2.49 8.75
CA MET A 70 -2.96 -1.62 7.64
C MET A 70 -4.12 -1.49 6.68
N ILE A 71 -4.55 -0.26 6.40
CA ILE A 71 -5.57 0.04 5.40
C ILE A 71 -5.05 1.08 4.42
N GLY A 72 -5.56 1.05 3.19
CA GLY A 72 -5.32 2.06 2.18
C GLY A 72 -6.61 2.82 1.86
N SER A 73 -6.47 4.00 1.28
CA SER A 73 -7.57 4.83 0.83
C SER A 73 -7.19 5.60 -0.42
N THR A 74 -8.17 5.97 -1.23
CA THR A 74 -7.98 6.81 -2.42
C THR A 74 -7.84 8.29 -2.09
N ASP A 75 -8.18 8.69 -0.89
CA ASP A 75 -8.32 10.11 -0.50
C ASP A 75 -9.24 10.92 -1.45
N ASN A 76 -10.21 10.25 -2.06
CA ASN A 76 -11.06 10.84 -3.07
C ASN A 76 -12.13 11.74 -2.46
N HIS A 77 -12.16 13.01 -2.88
CA HIS A 77 -13.10 14.03 -2.37
C HIS A 77 -14.37 14.18 -3.24
N LYS A 78 -14.51 13.34 -4.28
CA LYS A 78 -15.64 13.39 -5.21
C LYS A 78 -16.60 12.20 -5.06
N ALA A 79 -16.56 11.52 -3.92
CA ALA A 79 -17.36 10.32 -3.65
C ALA A 79 -17.16 9.17 -4.67
N ARG A 80 -15.98 9.08 -5.25
CA ARG A 80 -15.59 8.03 -6.21
C ARG A 80 -14.62 7.05 -5.57
N ALA A 81 -15.00 6.46 -4.46
CA ALA A 81 -14.15 5.52 -3.74
C ALA A 81 -13.74 4.35 -4.65
N GLY A 82 -12.46 3.97 -4.58
CA GLY A 82 -11.93 2.86 -5.35
C GLY A 82 -11.78 3.13 -6.84
N ALA A 83 -11.73 4.38 -7.26
CA ALA A 83 -11.63 4.76 -8.67
C ALA A 83 -10.28 4.46 -9.33
N GLY A 84 -9.27 4.07 -8.55
CA GLY A 84 -7.93 3.78 -9.07
C GLY A 84 -7.76 2.40 -9.74
N TYR A 85 -8.81 1.77 -10.21
CA TYR A 85 -8.79 0.42 -10.78
C TYR A 85 -8.25 0.35 -12.22
N LYS A 86 -8.18 1.46 -12.92
CA LYS A 86 -7.58 1.56 -14.26
C LYS A 86 -6.40 2.51 -14.22
N GLU A 87 -5.22 2.01 -14.43
CA GLU A 87 -4.03 2.83 -14.38
C GLU A 87 -4.01 3.90 -15.45
N PHE A 88 -4.38 3.57 -16.67
CA PHE A 88 -4.43 4.49 -17.81
C PHE A 88 -5.52 5.59 -17.67
N ALA A 89 -6.50 5.43 -16.79
CA ALA A 89 -7.59 6.38 -16.57
C ALA A 89 -7.58 7.10 -15.23
N ARG A 90 -6.63 6.81 -14.34
CA ARG A 90 -6.58 7.37 -12.98
C ARG A 90 -6.61 8.89 -12.97
N LYS A 91 -5.88 9.53 -13.88
CA LYS A 91 -5.84 10.98 -14.00
C LYS A 91 -7.22 11.61 -14.12
N SER A 92 -8.12 10.95 -14.83
CA SER A 92 -9.50 11.41 -15.03
C SER A 92 -10.41 10.99 -13.88
N MET A 93 -10.11 9.87 -13.24
CA MET A 93 -10.95 9.25 -12.22
C MET A 93 -10.62 9.70 -10.80
N GLY A 94 -9.40 10.15 -10.56
CA GLY A 94 -8.99 10.72 -9.27
C GLY A 94 -9.55 12.12 -9.03
N ASP A 95 -9.16 12.72 -7.93
CA ASP A 95 -9.40 14.14 -7.63
C ASP A 95 -8.46 15.02 -8.46
N SER A 96 -8.36 14.72 -9.70
CA SER A 96 -7.38 15.26 -10.62
C SER A 96 -7.40 16.78 -10.68
N TRP A 97 -6.72 17.36 -9.74
CA TRP A 97 -6.20 18.71 -9.82
C TRP A 97 -4.90 18.70 -10.61
N GLY A 98 -4.75 17.77 -11.55
CA GLY A 98 -3.52 17.53 -12.25
C GLY A 98 -2.68 18.78 -12.43
N ALA A 99 -1.37 18.68 -12.42
CA ALA A 99 -0.50 19.76 -12.80
C ALA A 99 -0.92 20.25 -14.20
N LYS A 100 -1.93 21.09 -14.22
CA LYS A 100 -2.54 21.62 -15.45
C LYS A 100 -1.69 22.73 -16.03
N ASP A 101 -0.81 23.28 -15.21
CA ASP A 101 0.04 24.40 -15.56
C ASP A 101 1.36 24.39 -14.77
N ASN A 102 2.30 25.22 -15.20
CA ASN A 102 3.60 25.35 -14.58
C ASN A 102 3.54 25.89 -13.13
N LEU A 103 2.47 26.56 -12.74
CA LEU A 103 2.30 27.11 -11.40
C LEU A 103 2.04 26.00 -10.37
N THR A 104 1.34 24.97 -10.75
CA THR A 104 1.07 23.80 -9.89
C THR A 104 2.35 23.05 -9.51
N TRP A 105 3.41 23.18 -10.29
CA TRP A 105 4.73 22.62 -9.99
C TRP A 105 5.47 23.35 -8.86
N ILE A 106 5.16 24.60 -8.64
CA ILE A 106 5.82 25.45 -7.64
C ILE A 106 5.22 25.23 -6.25
N LEU A 107 3.97 24.79 -6.19
CA LEU A 107 3.32 24.48 -4.92
C LEU A 107 3.93 23.22 -4.31
N PRO A 108 3.99 23.12 -2.97
CA PRO A 108 4.48 21.91 -2.32
C PRO A 108 3.75 20.68 -2.89
N PRO A 109 4.48 19.74 -3.50
CA PRO A 109 3.86 18.65 -4.26
C PRO A 109 3.17 17.62 -3.37
N GLU A 110 3.36 17.70 -2.09
CA GLU A 110 2.93 16.74 -1.09
C GLU A 110 1.47 16.34 -1.20
N ARG A 111 0.58 17.29 -1.04
CA ARG A 111 -0.86 17.01 -1.15
C ARG A 111 -1.32 16.83 -2.59
N GLY A 112 -0.72 17.56 -3.50
CA GLY A 112 -1.01 17.40 -4.91
C GLY A 112 -0.72 16.00 -5.40
N ALA A 113 0.42 15.42 -5.02
CA ALA A 113 0.85 14.10 -5.46
C ALA A 113 -0.10 12.98 -5.04
N SER A 114 -0.65 13.01 -3.83
CA SER A 114 -1.60 11.99 -3.36
C SER A 114 -2.89 11.94 -4.17
N PHE A 115 -3.29 13.04 -4.81
CA PHE A 115 -4.46 13.09 -5.69
C PHE A 115 -4.20 12.57 -7.10
N TYR A 116 -2.95 12.46 -7.52
CA TYR A 116 -2.59 11.98 -8.85
C TYR A 116 -2.47 10.47 -8.93
N SER A 117 -1.98 9.86 -7.87
CA SER A 117 -1.65 8.44 -7.85
C SER A 117 -2.62 7.60 -7.04
N THR A 118 -3.72 8.17 -6.62
CA THR A 118 -4.58 7.51 -5.67
C THR A 118 -5.08 6.18 -6.12
N GLY A 119 -4.66 5.21 -5.48
CA GLY A 119 -5.14 3.91 -5.69
C GLY A 119 -5.45 3.19 -4.40
N GLY A 120 -5.13 3.76 -3.26
CA GLY A 120 -5.27 3.07 -1.98
C GLY A 120 -6.65 2.45 -1.77
N LEU A 121 -6.68 1.16 -1.45
CA LEU A 121 -7.88 0.42 -1.07
C LEU A 121 -7.65 -0.31 0.23
N VAL A 122 -8.72 -0.48 1.00
CA VAL A 122 -8.79 -1.47 2.06
C VAL A 122 -9.48 -2.73 1.53
N ALA A 123 -8.87 -3.88 1.78
CA ALA A 123 -9.51 -5.16 1.61
C ALA A 123 -9.81 -5.76 2.99
N VAL A 124 -10.95 -6.40 3.12
CA VAL A 124 -11.44 -6.97 4.38
C VAL A 124 -11.77 -8.45 4.16
N HIS A 125 -11.21 -9.33 4.96
CA HIS A 125 -11.61 -10.73 5.01
C HIS A 125 -12.88 -10.84 5.86
N SER A 126 -14.00 -11.11 5.22
CA SER A 126 -15.29 -11.18 5.89
C SER A 126 -16.09 -12.38 5.38
N ASP A 127 -16.83 -13.03 6.25
CA ASP A 127 -17.65 -14.19 5.92
C ASP A 127 -18.81 -13.84 4.96
N ASN A 128 -19.26 -12.58 5.01
CA ASN A 128 -20.32 -12.07 4.14
C ASN A 128 -20.25 -10.54 4.02
N LEU A 129 -21.12 -9.95 3.21
CA LEU A 129 -21.16 -8.51 2.93
C LEU A 129 -22.05 -7.70 3.90
N GLU A 130 -22.48 -8.31 5.00
CA GLU A 130 -23.27 -7.61 6.00
C GLU A 130 -22.40 -6.62 6.80
N ARG A 131 -22.99 -5.51 7.19
CA ARG A 131 -22.32 -4.46 7.96
C ARG A 131 -21.60 -5.00 9.20
N ASN A 132 -22.27 -5.85 9.95
CA ASN A 132 -21.72 -6.38 11.22
C ASN A 132 -20.55 -7.34 10.96
N ALA A 133 -20.60 -8.15 9.92
CA ALA A 133 -19.50 -9.04 9.55
C ALA A 133 -18.26 -8.23 9.13
N ILE A 134 -18.45 -7.26 8.24
CA ILE A 134 -17.36 -6.35 7.80
C ILE A 134 -16.78 -5.58 8.99
N TYR A 135 -17.65 -5.03 9.87
CA TYR A 135 -17.18 -4.30 11.05
C TYR A 135 -16.35 -5.19 11.99
N ASN A 136 -16.81 -6.43 12.22
CA ASN A 136 -16.09 -7.36 13.08
C ASN A 136 -14.71 -7.73 12.52
N SER A 137 -14.60 -7.92 11.21
CA SER A 137 -13.32 -8.18 10.55
C SER A 137 -12.38 -6.97 10.62
N LEU A 138 -12.89 -5.75 10.42
CA LEU A 138 -12.12 -4.52 10.65
C LEU A 138 -11.62 -4.43 12.10
N TYR A 139 -12.49 -4.71 13.06
CA TYR A 139 -12.13 -4.69 14.49
C TYR A 139 -11.05 -5.72 14.83
N LYS A 140 -11.10 -6.89 14.23
CA LYS A 140 -10.10 -7.95 14.37
C LYS A 140 -8.83 -7.70 13.56
N ARG A 141 -8.77 -6.64 12.74
CA ARG A 141 -7.66 -6.34 11.84
C ARG A 141 -7.43 -7.39 10.75
N GLU A 142 -8.47 -8.14 10.39
CA GLU A 142 -8.46 -9.08 9.26
C GLU A 142 -8.54 -8.29 7.93
N VAL A 143 -7.55 -7.44 7.70
CA VAL A 143 -7.53 -6.42 6.63
C VAL A 143 -6.15 -6.30 6.03
N TYR A 144 -6.10 -5.84 4.79
CA TYR A 144 -4.87 -5.39 4.15
C TYR A 144 -5.11 -4.18 3.25
N ALA A 145 -4.05 -3.46 2.95
CA ALA A 145 -4.06 -2.33 2.04
C ALA A 145 -3.55 -2.74 0.66
N THR A 146 -4.06 -2.10 -0.37
CA THR A 146 -3.44 -2.13 -1.71
C THR A 146 -3.12 -0.72 -2.18
N SER A 147 -2.28 -0.61 -3.20
CA SER A 147 -1.98 0.67 -3.86
C SER A 147 -2.99 1.04 -4.96
N GLY A 148 -4.13 0.34 -5.03
CA GLY A 148 -5.23 0.62 -5.97
C GLY A 148 -5.68 -0.60 -6.75
N GLU A 149 -4.79 -1.50 -6.98
CA GLU A 149 -5.07 -2.76 -7.62
C GLU A 149 -5.90 -3.67 -6.70
N ARG A 150 -6.90 -4.35 -7.28
CA ARG A 150 -7.77 -5.27 -6.52
C ARG A 150 -7.13 -6.65 -6.42
N MET A 151 -5.96 -6.70 -5.84
CA MET A 151 -5.23 -7.92 -5.53
C MET A 151 -5.89 -8.67 -4.39
N LEU A 152 -5.72 -9.98 -4.35
CA LEU A 152 -6.13 -10.81 -3.22
C LEU A 152 -4.89 -11.26 -2.45
N LEU A 153 -4.95 -11.19 -1.12
CA LEU A 153 -3.85 -11.54 -0.24
C LEU A 153 -4.37 -12.26 1.00
N TRP A 154 -3.78 -13.39 1.33
CA TRP A 154 -3.97 -14.12 2.59
C TRP A 154 -2.62 -14.31 3.25
N PHE A 155 -2.59 -14.13 4.55
CA PHE A 155 -1.40 -14.36 5.36
C PHE A 155 -1.83 -15.01 6.67
N ASN A 156 -1.49 -16.28 6.83
CA ASN A 156 -1.90 -17.09 7.96
C ASN A 156 -0.70 -17.65 8.72
N LEU A 157 -0.79 -17.69 10.02
CA LEU A 157 0.07 -18.51 10.87
C LEU A 157 -0.50 -19.93 10.89
N ILE A 158 0.34 -20.94 10.68
CA ILE A 158 -0.02 -22.36 10.71
C ILE A 158 0.30 -22.94 12.10
N LYS A 159 -0.75 -23.34 12.82
CA LYS A 159 -0.64 -23.92 14.14
C LYS A 159 -1.23 -25.35 14.14
N GLY A 160 -0.39 -26.32 13.81
CA GLY A 160 -0.85 -27.70 13.58
C GLY A 160 -1.76 -27.77 12.35
N ASN A 161 -3.02 -28.09 12.55
CA ASN A 161 -4.05 -28.10 11.49
C ASN A 161 -4.91 -26.84 11.45
N GLU A 162 -4.60 -25.85 12.26
CA GLU A 162 -5.37 -24.60 12.37
C GLU A 162 -4.62 -23.46 11.65
N GLU A 163 -5.37 -22.69 10.87
CA GLU A 163 -4.89 -21.45 10.27
C GLU A 163 -5.34 -20.28 11.14
N VAL A 164 -4.39 -19.47 11.59
CA VAL A 164 -4.66 -18.25 12.35
C VAL A 164 -4.49 -17.07 11.41
N PRO A 165 -5.57 -16.32 11.10
CA PRO A 165 -5.53 -15.31 10.06
C PRO A 165 -4.74 -14.07 10.46
N MET A 166 -4.37 -13.25 9.46
CA MET A 166 -3.79 -11.93 9.67
C MET A 166 -4.63 -11.10 10.64
N GLY A 167 -4.00 -10.18 11.38
CA GLY A 167 -4.63 -9.37 12.42
C GLY A 167 -4.66 -10.03 13.79
N SER A 168 -4.39 -11.34 13.85
CA SER A 168 -4.41 -12.12 15.09
C SER A 168 -3.16 -11.91 15.94
N GLU A 169 -3.31 -12.24 17.21
CA GLU A 169 -2.23 -12.32 18.18
C GLU A 169 -2.25 -13.70 18.82
N THR A 170 -1.07 -14.28 18.99
CA THR A 170 -0.96 -15.58 19.63
C THR A 170 0.37 -15.74 20.35
N SER A 171 0.38 -16.52 21.40
CA SER A 171 1.60 -16.92 22.09
C SER A 171 2.04 -18.28 21.56
N LEU A 172 3.34 -18.39 21.27
CA LEU A 172 3.93 -19.60 20.73
C LEU A 172 5.12 -19.99 21.59
N ALA A 173 5.26 -21.30 21.84
CA ALA A 173 6.42 -21.89 22.51
C ALA A 173 7.46 -22.44 21.49
N SER A 174 7.10 -22.50 20.22
CA SER A 174 7.92 -23.00 19.13
C SER A 174 7.98 -22.01 17.98
N ASN A 175 8.89 -22.26 17.06
CA ASN A 175 9.05 -21.47 15.86
C ASN A 175 7.75 -21.39 15.03
N PRO A 176 7.29 -20.20 14.64
CA PRO A 176 6.10 -20.03 13.81
C PRO A 176 6.36 -20.48 12.37
N SER A 177 5.35 -21.07 11.77
CA SER A 177 5.27 -21.33 10.34
C SER A 177 4.12 -20.57 9.73
N PHE A 178 4.31 -20.04 8.55
CA PHE A 178 3.35 -19.17 7.88
C PHE A 178 3.04 -19.65 6.47
N GLU A 179 1.82 -19.39 6.03
CA GLU A 179 1.41 -19.47 4.64
C GLU A 179 1.00 -18.09 4.13
N VAL A 180 1.46 -17.75 2.93
CA VAL A 180 1.04 -16.56 2.19
C VAL A 180 0.50 -16.99 0.85
N ARG A 181 -0.66 -16.48 0.48
CA ARG A 181 -1.23 -16.63 -0.85
C ARG A 181 -1.57 -15.25 -1.41
N ALA A 182 -1.13 -14.98 -2.62
CA ALA A 182 -1.41 -13.74 -3.32
C ALA A 182 -1.90 -14.03 -4.75
N VAL A 183 -2.91 -13.28 -5.19
CA VAL A 183 -3.45 -13.37 -6.55
C VAL A 183 -3.52 -11.97 -7.12
N GLY A 184 -2.95 -11.77 -8.31
CA GLY A 184 -2.91 -10.47 -8.97
C GLY A 184 -4.30 -9.96 -9.35
N SER A 185 -4.40 -8.66 -9.53
CA SER A 185 -5.60 -7.98 -9.99
C SER A 185 -5.93 -8.40 -11.43
N TYR A 186 -7.19 -8.28 -11.83
CA TYR A 186 -7.55 -8.43 -13.23
C TYR A 186 -7.03 -7.27 -14.06
N LYS A 187 -6.44 -7.58 -15.21
CA LYS A 187 -6.13 -6.59 -16.24
C LYS A 187 -7.42 -5.91 -16.69
N GLN A 188 -7.41 -4.60 -16.77
CA GLN A 188 -8.58 -3.82 -17.13
C GLN A 188 -8.64 -3.54 -18.63
N LEU A 189 -9.83 -3.65 -19.18
CA LEU A 189 -10.13 -3.26 -20.56
C LEU A 189 -10.59 -1.79 -20.61
N PRO A 190 -10.32 -1.06 -21.70
CA PRO A 190 -10.87 0.26 -21.93
C PRO A 190 -12.41 0.27 -21.93
N GLY A 191 -13.00 1.39 -21.58
CA GLY A 191 -14.43 1.58 -21.61
C GLY A 191 -15.19 0.92 -20.47
N CYS A 192 -16.46 0.70 -20.66
CA CYS A 192 -17.39 0.07 -19.71
C CYS A 192 -17.88 -1.26 -20.27
N PRO A 193 -18.15 -2.25 -19.42
CA PRO A 193 -18.77 -3.51 -19.83
C PRO A 193 -20.14 -3.28 -20.46
N ASP A 194 -20.54 -4.17 -21.37
CA ASP A 194 -21.81 -4.07 -22.11
C ASP A 194 -23.02 -3.96 -21.17
N TYR A 195 -23.04 -4.73 -20.08
CA TYR A 195 -24.14 -4.67 -19.11
C TYR A 195 -24.32 -3.29 -18.45
N VAL A 196 -23.25 -2.50 -18.33
CA VAL A 196 -23.34 -1.12 -17.82
C VAL A 196 -23.96 -0.23 -18.87
N GLN A 197 -23.55 -0.40 -20.15
CA GLN A 197 -24.08 0.39 -21.27
C GLN A 197 -25.56 0.10 -21.54
N GLU A 198 -25.99 -1.13 -21.28
CA GLU A 198 -27.38 -1.54 -21.39
C GLU A 198 -28.26 -1.06 -20.22
N SER A 199 -27.66 -0.90 -19.03
CA SER A 199 -28.40 -0.59 -17.79
C SER A 199 -28.46 0.90 -17.45
N MET A 200 -27.60 1.73 -18.06
CA MET A 200 -27.46 3.13 -17.72
C MET A 200 -27.39 4.04 -18.96
N PRO A 201 -27.99 5.24 -18.92
CA PRO A 201 -27.82 6.25 -19.96
C PRO A 201 -26.34 6.66 -20.10
N LYS A 202 -25.95 7.00 -21.34
CA LYS A 202 -24.56 7.43 -21.63
C LYS A 202 -24.11 8.62 -20.80
N GLU A 203 -24.97 9.60 -20.61
CA GLU A 203 -24.70 10.80 -19.83
C GLU A 203 -24.41 10.46 -18.37
N GLU A 204 -25.06 9.43 -17.84
CA GLU A 204 -24.84 8.97 -16.47
C GLU A 204 -23.52 8.22 -16.36
N ILE A 205 -23.18 7.37 -17.34
CA ILE A 205 -21.89 6.68 -17.39
C ILE A 205 -20.74 7.68 -17.49
N GLU A 206 -20.88 8.71 -18.32
CA GLU A 206 -19.89 9.77 -18.43
C GLU A 206 -19.75 10.54 -17.12
N ARG A 207 -20.86 10.89 -16.48
CA ARG A 207 -20.88 11.62 -15.21
C ARG A 207 -20.22 10.81 -14.08
N LEU A 208 -20.49 9.52 -13.98
CA LEU A 208 -20.03 8.67 -12.88
C LEU A 208 -18.61 8.17 -13.06
N CYS A 209 -18.22 7.75 -14.23
CA CYS A 209 -16.95 7.09 -14.49
C CYS A 209 -16.20 7.58 -15.74
N LEU A 210 -16.64 8.69 -16.35
CA LEU A 210 -15.99 9.27 -17.53
C LEU A 210 -15.81 8.25 -18.67
N ASN A 211 -16.77 7.35 -18.83
CA ASN A 211 -16.77 6.22 -19.76
C ASN A 211 -15.68 5.16 -19.47
N GLU A 212 -15.04 5.20 -18.31
CA GLU A 212 -14.02 4.25 -17.88
C GLU A 212 -14.44 3.52 -16.60
N CYS A 213 -15.33 2.54 -16.75
CA CYS A 213 -15.82 1.71 -15.65
C CYS A 213 -14.80 0.63 -15.27
N TYR A 214 -15.00 0.00 -14.11
CA TYR A 214 -14.34 -1.27 -13.82
C TYR A 214 -14.75 -2.30 -14.86
N ASN A 215 -13.79 -2.68 -15.72
CA ASN A 215 -14.01 -3.56 -16.87
C ASN A 215 -12.91 -4.64 -16.92
N PRO A 216 -12.99 -5.65 -16.01
CA PRO A 216 -11.96 -6.67 -15.91
C PRO A 216 -11.95 -7.58 -17.15
N SER A 217 -10.77 -7.88 -17.65
CA SER A 217 -10.56 -8.99 -18.59
C SER A 217 -10.60 -10.34 -17.87
N ASN A 218 -10.38 -11.42 -18.61
CA ASN A 218 -10.21 -12.76 -18.02
C ASN A 218 -8.77 -13.04 -17.57
N GLU A 219 -7.86 -12.09 -17.78
CA GLU A 219 -6.45 -12.23 -17.43
C GLU A 219 -6.13 -11.48 -16.15
N ARG A 220 -5.24 -12.07 -15.35
CA ARG A 220 -4.70 -11.43 -14.16
C ARG A 220 -3.27 -10.94 -14.39
N ASN A 221 -2.91 -9.89 -13.68
CA ASN A 221 -1.51 -9.49 -13.55
C ASN A 221 -0.77 -10.53 -12.71
N LEU A 222 0.51 -10.74 -13.03
CA LEU A 222 1.36 -11.69 -12.31
C LEU A 222 1.83 -11.09 -10.99
N ILE A 223 2.02 -11.95 -10.01
CA ILE A 223 2.76 -11.59 -8.78
C ILE A 223 4.24 -11.81 -9.07
N ASP A 224 5.03 -10.76 -8.93
CA ASP A 224 6.48 -10.81 -9.10
C ASP A 224 7.15 -11.48 -7.89
N ARG A 225 6.79 -11.03 -6.70
CA ARG A 225 7.37 -11.55 -5.47
C ARG A 225 6.50 -11.28 -4.23
N ILE A 226 6.78 -12.02 -3.19
CA ILE A 226 6.29 -11.77 -1.84
C ILE A 226 7.47 -11.39 -0.96
N GLU A 227 7.35 -10.26 -0.27
CA GLU A 227 8.31 -9.78 0.72
C GLU A 227 7.71 -9.92 2.11
N VAL A 228 8.51 -10.44 3.04
CA VAL A 228 8.14 -10.55 4.44
C VAL A 228 8.95 -9.54 5.25
N VAL A 229 8.27 -8.82 6.11
CA VAL A 229 8.89 -7.92 7.08
C VAL A 229 8.73 -8.52 8.48
N LYS A 230 9.84 -8.55 9.23
CA LYS A 230 9.86 -8.95 10.63
C LYS A 230 10.22 -7.74 11.49
N ILE A 231 9.44 -7.51 12.54
CA ILE A 231 9.66 -6.43 13.50
C ILE A 231 9.72 -7.05 14.90
N ASN A 232 10.78 -6.77 15.63
CA ASN A 232 10.91 -7.12 17.04
C ASN A 232 10.66 -5.87 17.90
N PRO A 233 9.48 -5.72 18.51
CA PRO A 233 9.15 -4.53 19.27
C PRO A 233 10.14 -4.26 20.42
N THR A 234 10.49 -3.00 20.61
CA THR A 234 11.50 -2.55 21.56
C THR A 234 11.12 -1.27 22.29
N ILE A 235 11.66 -1.10 23.48
CA ILE A 235 11.61 0.16 24.25
C ILE A 235 12.73 1.15 23.86
N TYR A 236 13.69 0.71 23.07
CA TYR A 236 14.86 1.52 22.65
C TYR A 236 14.55 2.22 21.33
N LEU A 237 13.95 3.40 21.42
CA LEU A 237 13.46 4.14 20.26
C LEU A 237 14.58 4.76 19.40
N ASP A 238 15.77 4.90 19.97
CA ASP A 238 16.93 5.48 19.25
C ASP A 238 17.53 4.50 18.23
N ASP A 239 17.16 3.22 18.31
CA ASP A 239 17.68 2.15 17.44
C ASP A 239 16.57 1.29 16.82
N LEU A 240 15.54 1.93 16.30
CA LEU A 240 14.44 1.24 15.65
C LEU A 240 14.88 0.50 14.37
N SER A 241 15.96 0.92 13.75
CA SER A 241 16.49 0.27 12.54
C SER A 241 16.90 -1.19 12.78
N ASN A 242 17.40 -1.51 13.98
CA ASN A 242 17.71 -2.90 14.34
C ASN A 242 16.48 -3.72 14.73
N ALA A 243 15.38 -3.05 15.05
CA ALA A 243 14.11 -3.71 15.36
C ALA A 243 13.31 -4.07 14.11
N ILE A 244 13.59 -3.44 12.96
CA ILE A 244 12.84 -3.57 11.71
C ILE A 244 13.72 -4.23 10.65
N GLN A 245 13.33 -5.42 10.21
CA GLN A 245 13.96 -6.14 9.11
C GLN A 245 13.05 -6.04 7.88
N ASP A 246 13.38 -5.13 6.96
CA ASP A 246 12.57 -4.82 5.78
C ASP A 246 13.41 -4.79 4.49
N PRO A 247 13.27 -5.80 3.61
CA PRO A 247 12.58 -7.07 3.84
C PRO A 247 13.43 -8.05 4.68
N TRP A 248 12.78 -8.89 5.50
CA TRP A 248 13.41 -10.00 6.19
C TRP A 248 13.61 -11.22 5.27
N LYS A 249 12.57 -11.56 4.48
CA LYS A 249 12.64 -12.63 3.46
C LYS A 249 11.97 -12.14 2.18
N VAL A 250 12.48 -12.63 1.04
CA VAL A 250 11.93 -12.38 -0.29
C VAL A 250 11.73 -13.68 -1.03
N PHE A 251 10.57 -13.88 -1.62
CA PHE A 251 10.20 -15.05 -2.39
C PHE A 251 9.76 -14.61 -3.79
N VAL A 252 10.52 -15.02 -4.81
CA VAL A 252 10.16 -14.77 -6.21
C VAL A 252 9.03 -15.71 -6.62
N CYS A 253 8.04 -15.17 -7.31
CA CYS A 253 6.87 -15.91 -7.77
C CYS A 253 7.01 -16.25 -9.26
N ASN A 254 6.72 -17.49 -9.63
CA ASN A 254 6.79 -17.98 -11.00
C ASN A 254 5.52 -18.80 -11.31
N ASP A 255 4.36 -18.18 -11.17
CA ASP A 255 3.08 -18.89 -11.09
C ASP A 255 2.29 -18.96 -12.41
N GLY A 256 2.78 -18.32 -13.46
CA GLY A 256 2.07 -18.29 -14.74
C GLY A 256 0.68 -17.65 -14.71
N GLY A 257 0.36 -16.81 -13.71
CA GLY A 257 -0.92 -16.08 -13.59
C GLY A 257 -1.96 -16.73 -12.69
N GLN A 258 -1.61 -17.82 -12.01
CA GLN A 258 -2.52 -18.55 -11.10
C GLN A 258 -2.53 -17.97 -9.67
N GLY A 259 -1.56 -17.12 -9.35
CA GLY A 259 -1.27 -16.62 -8.02
C GLY A 259 0.01 -17.21 -7.44
N CYS A 260 0.49 -16.67 -6.35
CA CYS A 260 1.70 -17.08 -5.67
C CYS A 260 1.37 -17.61 -4.29
N SER A 261 1.77 -18.85 -3.99
CA SER A 261 1.61 -19.44 -2.66
C SER A 261 2.97 -19.87 -2.14
N ILE A 262 3.31 -19.44 -0.94
CA ILE A 262 4.56 -19.77 -0.27
C ILE A 262 4.31 -20.18 1.18
N THR A 263 5.18 -21.01 1.71
CA THR A 263 5.28 -21.33 3.13
C THR A 263 6.67 -21.02 3.64
N PHE A 264 6.79 -20.49 4.83
CA PHE A 264 8.07 -20.21 5.48
C PHE A 264 7.97 -20.31 6.99
N ALA A 265 9.10 -20.45 7.65
CA ALA A 265 9.19 -20.43 9.11
C ALA A 265 10.19 -19.36 9.59
N ASP A 266 10.02 -18.95 10.84
CA ASP A 266 11.05 -18.23 11.58
C ASP A 266 11.76 -19.19 12.52
N ASP A 267 12.86 -19.71 12.06
CA ASP A 267 13.63 -20.74 12.77
C ASP A 267 14.39 -20.23 13.99
N GLU A 268 14.48 -18.90 14.14
CA GLU A 268 15.21 -18.24 15.23
C GLU A 268 14.27 -17.75 16.34
N PHE A 269 12.96 -17.68 16.10
CA PHE A 269 11.98 -17.08 17.02
C PHE A 269 12.06 -17.61 18.46
N SER A 270 12.12 -18.93 18.62
CA SER A 270 12.17 -19.55 19.96
C SER A 270 13.50 -19.32 20.68
N GLN A 271 14.58 -19.09 19.93
CA GLN A 271 15.90 -18.80 20.48
C GLN A 271 16.02 -17.33 20.87
N ASP A 272 15.44 -16.44 20.07
CA ASP A 272 15.42 -14.98 20.33
C ASP A 272 14.65 -14.63 21.58
N GLY A 273 13.59 -15.39 21.90
CA GLY A 273 12.73 -15.18 23.06
C GLY A 273 12.07 -13.80 23.12
N LYS A 274 11.90 -13.17 21.96
CA LYS A 274 11.32 -11.83 21.79
C LYS A 274 9.97 -11.91 21.12
N ASP A 275 9.11 -10.93 21.42
CA ASP A 275 7.92 -10.71 20.63
C ASP A 275 8.30 -10.36 19.19
N ALA A 276 7.48 -10.78 18.24
CA ALA A 276 7.67 -10.45 16.84
C ALA A 276 6.34 -10.11 16.16
N VAL A 277 6.39 -9.13 15.29
CA VAL A 277 5.30 -8.76 14.37
C VAL A 277 5.75 -9.10 12.96
N TYR A 278 4.89 -9.78 12.22
CA TYR A 278 5.14 -10.13 10.83
C TYR A 278 4.06 -9.50 9.97
N TYR A 279 4.46 -8.95 8.83
CA TYR A 279 3.54 -8.62 7.77
C TYR A 279 4.16 -8.89 6.40
N VAL A 280 3.35 -8.94 5.38
CA VAL A 280 3.79 -9.28 4.03
C VAL A 280 3.38 -8.22 3.02
N ARG A 281 4.17 -8.10 1.97
CA ARG A 281 3.86 -7.31 0.77
C ARG A 281 3.87 -8.24 -0.43
N ALA A 282 2.75 -8.33 -1.13
CA ALA A 282 2.69 -8.97 -2.44
C ALA A 282 2.94 -7.90 -3.50
N ILE A 283 3.96 -8.07 -4.30
CA ILE A 283 4.36 -7.14 -5.35
C ILE A 283 3.94 -7.74 -6.69
N GLN A 284 3.07 -7.03 -7.38
CA GLN A 284 2.64 -7.36 -8.73
C GLN A 284 3.69 -6.89 -9.74
N VAL A 285 3.77 -7.54 -10.89
CA VAL A 285 4.61 -7.04 -12.00
C VAL A 285 4.25 -5.60 -12.33
N GLU A 286 5.21 -4.86 -12.84
CA GLU A 286 5.01 -3.48 -13.23
C GLU A 286 3.91 -3.39 -14.30
N SER A 287 3.05 -2.41 -14.16
CA SER A 287 2.05 -2.01 -15.14
C SER A 287 2.27 -0.57 -15.57
N ASP A 288 1.65 -0.17 -16.67
CA ASP A 288 1.82 1.19 -17.19
C ASP A 288 1.42 2.22 -16.14
N ALA A 289 2.33 3.13 -15.85
CA ALA A 289 2.11 4.19 -14.87
C ALA A 289 1.09 5.21 -15.38
N VAL A 290 0.25 5.66 -14.47
CA VAL A 290 -0.82 6.59 -14.79
C VAL A 290 -0.38 8.02 -14.66
N GLY A 291 -0.66 8.80 -15.70
CA GLY A 291 -0.84 10.24 -15.60
C GLY A 291 0.32 11.07 -15.06
N GLY A 292 1.50 10.48 -14.96
CA GLY A 292 2.73 11.22 -14.63
C GLY A 292 3.27 12.06 -15.76
N ASP A 293 2.68 11.99 -16.93
CA ASP A 293 3.22 12.59 -18.14
C ASP A 293 3.57 14.06 -18.05
N PRO A 294 2.76 14.94 -17.47
CA PRO A 294 3.16 16.32 -17.29
C PRO A 294 4.19 16.52 -16.18
N LEU A 295 4.45 15.49 -15.39
CA LEU A 295 5.25 15.54 -14.18
C LEU A 295 6.58 14.79 -14.33
N ARG A 296 6.94 14.41 -15.54
CA ARG A 296 8.17 13.63 -15.78
C ARG A 296 9.44 14.36 -15.41
N CYS A 297 10.38 13.58 -14.98
CA CYS A 297 11.77 14.03 -14.80
C CYS A 297 12.38 14.52 -16.12
#